data_91d0df2524efb66d94cd891092695ec8
#
_entry.id   91d0df2524efb66d94cd891092695ec8
#
_cell.length_a   1.000
_cell.length_b   1.000
_cell.length_c   1.000
_cell.angle_alpha   90.00
_cell.angle_beta   90.00
_cell.angle_gamma   90.00
#
_symmetry.space_group_name_H-M   'P 1'
#
loop_
_entity.id
_entity.type
_entity.pdbx_description
1 polymer ?
#
loop_
_entity_poly.entity_id
_entity_poly.type
_entity_poly.pdbx_seq_one_letter_code
_entity_poly.pdbx_strand_id
1 'polypeptide(L)'
;MTKRQKANPKQSLLIGALASSFGVFVSKMLGLLYYSPLSSLAGEGNMAFYSITYTYYDLLLKISSAGIPFAIAAIVAKYVAHEDYKTAMVVRKLGTSLVMAISVFSAFIFIFCSGSIARQSLGNLASDADIANLKNLFMILILAVILVPYLSVIRSYYQGLKRLDLYASSQVLEQFVRVFFILIAGFVVVKILKFDSIYAIYTAIMAAGIAAFVAILFFKKSTKEDDRRIEELIKNQEGEAADTRYIFKEIVDLGVPYLLISFLGSSGPLVNTSFFLSHVTASGGMPQAEAVLSLGILQANCSKLNAIPQVLTSGFCAGLVPYLTESLVKQDYRQMNKQIMQILNTVLYILIPVLFIFNFFARDVYYIMYGNSNLDLGTSLFKASNYYAFTETVLPILSSIMITLRLKKEAILTLLMCFLLKLVSFFPMVKYLWAYGMVTSTCFASVISITVYLVMLNRRFGISFKQTFKVALLVIICSFIMIVPGILIHNLFGFGYDSRVIDILIMMLCGIVMVIVYIVCSYFCYLPQALFGFKKSDIKRLIHKVFK
;
A
#
# COMPACT_ATOMS: atom_id res chain seq x y z
N MET A 1 -22.76 -32.15 -13.31
CA MET A 1 -23.64 -30.96 -13.22
C MET A 1 -23.99 -30.71 -11.75
N THR A 2 -23.20 -29.96 -11.04
CA THR A 2 -23.44 -29.59 -9.63
C THR A 2 -24.29 -28.30 -9.60
N LYS A 3 -25.44 -28.39 -8.94
CA LYS A 3 -26.38 -27.29 -8.69
C LYS A 3 -25.65 -26.11 -8.00
N ARG A 4 -25.11 -25.18 -8.76
CA ARG A 4 -24.84 -23.81 -8.23
C ARG A 4 -26.20 -23.13 -8.07
N GLN A 5 -26.61 -22.95 -6.80
CA GLN A 5 -27.75 -22.11 -6.42
C GLN A 5 -27.68 -20.79 -7.19
N LYS A 6 -28.81 -20.39 -7.78
CA LYS A 6 -29.02 -19.06 -8.36
C LYS A 6 -28.95 -18.03 -7.22
N ALA A 7 -27.72 -17.66 -6.83
CA ALA A 7 -27.52 -16.53 -5.94
C ALA A 7 -27.95 -15.26 -6.67
N ASN A 8 -28.67 -14.40 -5.97
CA ASN A 8 -29.11 -13.09 -6.48
C ASN A 8 -27.88 -12.35 -7.05
N PRO A 9 -27.90 -11.83 -8.30
CA PRO A 9 -26.71 -11.26 -8.96
C PRO A 9 -26.00 -10.20 -8.14
N LYS A 10 -26.75 -9.43 -7.31
CA LYS A 10 -26.20 -8.43 -6.37
C LYS A 10 -25.42 -9.11 -5.20
N GLN A 11 -25.88 -10.25 -4.71
CA GLN A 11 -25.17 -10.99 -3.64
C GLN A 11 -23.91 -11.66 -4.15
N SER A 12 -23.89 -12.21 -5.37
CA SER A 12 -22.71 -12.84 -5.97
C SER A 12 -21.60 -11.83 -6.25
N LEU A 13 -21.93 -10.59 -6.66
CA LEU A 13 -20.99 -9.49 -6.86
C LEU A 13 -20.36 -9.02 -5.52
N LEU A 14 -21.19 -8.88 -4.48
CA LEU A 14 -20.73 -8.46 -3.16
C LEU A 14 -19.79 -9.52 -2.53
N ILE A 15 -20.14 -10.79 -2.65
CA ILE A 15 -19.32 -11.92 -2.17
C ILE A 15 -18.00 -11.99 -2.96
N GLY A 16 -18.03 -11.78 -4.27
CA GLY A 16 -16.83 -11.75 -5.12
C GLY A 16 -15.91 -10.57 -4.78
N ALA A 17 -16.47 -9.38 -4.54
CA ALA A 17 -15.70 -8.22 -4.12
C ALA A 17 -15.09 -8.38 -2.72
N LEU A 18 -15.84 -8.97 -1.78
CA LEU A 18 -15.34 -9.27 -0.43
C LEU A 18 -14.23 -10.34 -0.47
N ALA A 19 -14.41 -11.41 -1.24
CA ALA A 19 -13.40 -12.46 -1.41
C ALA A 19 -12.11 -11.90 -2.06
N SER A 20 -12.25 -11.03 -3.05
CA SER A 20 -11.12 -10.34 -3.68
C SER A 20 -10.39 -9.43 -2.68
N SER A 21 -11.13 -8.62 -1.91
CA SER A 21 -10.55 -7.74 -0.88
C SER A 21 -9.83 -8.54 0.21
N PHE A 22 -10.41 -9.68 0.62
CA PHE A 22 -9.77 -10.60 1.57
C PHE A 22 -8.50 -11.22 1.01
N GLY A 23 -8.50 -11.65 -0.26
CA GLY A 23 -7.30 -12.15 -0.94
C GLY A 23 -6.17 -11.12 -1.00
N VAL A 24 -6.49 -9.87 -1.31
CA VAL A 24 -5.53 -8.75 -1.29
C VAL A 24 -5.00 -8.51 0.13
N PHE A 25 -5.87 -8.56 1.13
CA PHE A 25 -5.48 -8.43 2.55
C PHE A 25 -4.52 -9.54 2.97
N VAL A 26 -4.85 -10.81 2.68
CA VAL A 26 -3.97 -11.97 2.97
C VAL A 26 -2.62 -11.82 2.27
N SER A 27 -2.62 -11.41 1.00
CA SER A 27 -1.38 -11.17 0.24
C SER A 27 -0.48 -10.13 0.92
N LYS A 28 -1.06 -9.04 1.39
CA LYS A 28 -0.31 -7.97 2.10
C LYS A 28 0.19 -8.44 3.47
N MET A 29 -0.61 -9.21 4.20
CA MET A 29 -0.18 -9.82 5.47
C MET A 29 0.97 -10.80 5.29
N LEU A 30 0.92 -11.66 4.27
CA LEU A 30 2.04 -12.53 3.90
C LEU A 30 3.31 -11.71 3.60
N GLY A 31 3.14 -10.54 2.97
CA GLY A 31 4.22 -9.60 2.69
C GLY A 31 4.91 -9.00 3.92
N LEU A 32 4.33 -9.11 5.11
CA LEU A 32 4.97 -8.70 6.36
C LEU A 32 5.84 -9.81 6.95
N LEU A 33 5.45 -11.09 6.75
CA LEU A 33 6.07 -12.23 7.42
C LEU A 33 7.54 -12.47 7.03
N TYR A 34 7.93 -12.22 5.77
CA TYR A 34 9.30 -12.47 5.34
C TYR A 34 10.31 -11.43 5.85
N TYR A 35 9.82 -10.26 6.24
CA TYR A 35 10.69 -9.11 6.46
C TYR A 35 11.60 -9.27 7.67
N SER A 36 11.06 -9.78 8.78
CA SER A 36 11.85 -10.06 10.00
C SER A 36 12.92 -11.14 9.76
N PRO A 37 12.61 -12.32 9.17
CA PRO A 37 13.63 -13.29 8.80
C PRO A 37 14.69 -12.74 7.81
N LEU A 38 14.26 -11.93 6.82
CA LEU A 38 15.20 -11.29 5.89
C LEU A 38 16.16 -10.35 6.62
N SER A 39 15.66 -9.51 7.52
CA SER A 39 16.48 -8.60 8.32
C SER A 39 17.49 -9.36 9.20
N SER A 40 17.08 -10.50 9.76
CA SER A 40 17.96 -11.37 10.55
C SER A 40 19.06 -12.05 9.72
N LEU A 41 18.79 -12.34 8.44
CA LEU A 41 19.77 -12.96 7.52
C LEU A 41 20.72 -11.92 6.93
N ALA A 42 20.19 -10.77 6.51
CA ALA A 42 20.94 -9.73 5.82
C ALA A 42 21.70 -8.79 6.78
N GLY A 43 21.21 -8.62 8.01
CA GLY A 43 21.65 -7.57 8.93
C GLY A 43 21.03 -6.21 8.60
N GLU A 44 20.86 -5.38 9.62
CA GLU A 44 20.13 -4.10 9.48
C GLU A 44 20.85 -3.10 8.57
N GLY A 45 22.19 -3.09 8.52
CA GLY A 45 22.94 -2.24 7.59
C GLY A 45 22.62 -2.54 6.13
N ASN A 46 22.51 -3.82 5.75
CA ASN A 46 22.17 -4.23 4.40
C ASN A 46 20.69 -3.98 4.05
N MET A 47 19.81 -3.82 5.06
CA MET A 47 18.41 -3.45 4.82
C MET A 47 18.26 -2.05 4.21
N ALA A 48 19.25 -1.17 4.33
CA ALA A 48 19.27 0.10 3.61
C ALA A 48 19.34 -0.13 2.09
N PHE A 49 20.20 -1.04 1.62
CA PHE A 49 20.26 -1.40 0.19
C PHE A 49 18.93 -1.96 -0.32
N TYR A 50 18.28 -2.82 0.49
CA TYR A 50 16.95 -3.31 0.18
C TYR A 50 15.94 -2.16 0.05
N SER A 51 15.92 -1.25 1.02
CA SER A 51 14.97 -0.15 1.07
C SER A 51 15.17 0.85 -0.07
N ILE A 52 16.42 1.20 -0.40
CA ILE A 52 16.76 2.04 -1.54
C ILE A 52 16.28 1.38 -2.83
N THR A 53 16.67 0.13 -3.06
CA THR A 53 16.29 -0.62 -4.27
C THR A 53 14.77 -0.74 -4.40
N TYR A 54 14.09 -1.04 -3.29
CA TYR A 54 12.62 -1.18 -3.28
C TYR A 54 11.88 0.14 -3.52
N THR A 55 12.43 1.27 -3.07
CA THR A 55 11.87 2.61 -3.33
C THR A 55 11.89 2.93 -4.82
N TYR A 56 13.02 2.69 -5.51
CA TYR A 56 13.09 2.88 -6.95
C TYR A 56 12.23 1.86 -7.72
N TYR A 57 12.15 0.63 -7.23
CA TYR A 57 11.24 -0.37 -7.78
C TYR A 57 9.78 0.08 -7.72
N ASP A 58 9.32 0.54 -6.58
CA ASP A 58 7.95 1.05 -6.38
C ASP A 58 7.67 2.25 -7.29
N LEU A 59 8.65 3.14 -7.46
CA LEU A 59 8.56 4.27 -8.39
C LEU A 59 8.39 3.80 -9.84
N LEU A 60 9.24 2.88 -10.31
CA LEU A 60 9.19 2.36 -11.67
C LEU A 60 7.89 1.59 -11.93
N LEU A 61 7.41 0.83 -10.93
CA LEU A 61 6.11 0.18 -11.02
C LEU A 61 4.97 1.19 -11.10
N LYS A 62 5.00 2.27 -10.36
CA LYS A 62 3.96 3.31 -10.42
C LYS A 62 3.95 4.01 -11.76
N ILE A 63 5.10 4.26 -12.35
CA ILE A 63 5.20 4.81 -13.72
C ILE A 63 4.62 3.84 -14.74
N SER A 64 4.92 2.56 -14.64
CA SER A 64 4.54 1.57 -15.66
C SER A 64 3.17 0.90 -15.41
N SER A 65 2.69 0.85 -14.16
CA SER A 65 1.54 0.02 -13.80
C SER A 65 0.40 0.73 -13.06
N ALA A 66 0.54 1.97 -12.61
CA ALA A 66 -0.48 2.55 -11.74
C ALA A 66 -1.74 3.00 -12.49
N GLY A 67 -1.58 3.70 -13.61
CA GLY A 67 -2.69 4.33 -14.31
C GLY A 67 -3.29 3.47 -15.42
N ILE A 68 -2.45 2.90 -16.27
CA ILE A 68 -2.87 2.17 -17.47
C ILE A 68 -3.64 0.89 -17.13
N PRO A 69 -3.20 0.04 -16.20
CA PRO A 69 -3.98 -1.14 -15.79
C PRO A 69 -5.37 -0.80 -15.24
N PHE A 70 -5.49 0.28 -14.48
CA PHE A 70 -6.80 0.76 -14.01
C PHE A 70 -7.71 1.17 -15.18
N ALA A 71 -7.16 1.93 -16.15
CA ALA A 71 -7.87 2.32 -17.36
C ALA A 71 -8.32 1.10 -18.17
N ILE A 72 -7.44 0.10 -18.34
CA ILE A 72 -7.76 -1.15 -19.04
C ILE A 72 -8.95 -1.85 -18.38
N ALA A 73 -8.93 -2.03 -17.05
CA ALA A 73 -10.03 -2.69 -16.34
C ALA A 73 -11.37 -1.97 -16.54
N ALA A 74 -11.36 -0.63 -16.46
CA ALA A 74 -12.55 0.18 -16.63
C ALA A 74 -13.08 0.14 -18.08
N ILE A 75 -12.21 0.26 -19.07
CA ILE A 75 -12.56 0.27 -20.49
C ILE A 75 -13.04 -1.12 -20.93
N VAL A 76 -12.34 -2.19 -20.55
CA VAL A 76 -12.79 -3.56 -20.81
C VAL A 76 -14.16 -3.82 -20.22
N ALA A 77 -14.39 -3.43 -18.96
CA ALA A 77 -15.69 -3.59 -18.32
C ALA A 77 -16.81 -2.82 -19.07
N LYS A 78 -16.50 -1.63 -19.61
CA LYS A 78 -17.42 -0.83 -20.43
C LYS A 78 -17.82 -1.59 -21.70
N TYR A 79 -16.86 -2.07 -22.49
CA TYR A 79 -17.14 -2.73 -23.76
C TYR A 79 -17.77 -4.11 -23.57
N VAL A 80 -17.35 -4.87 -22.57
CA VAL A 80 -17.99 -6.17 -22.22
C VAL A 80 -19.44 -6.00 -21.77
N ALA A 81 -19.79 -4.88 -21.12
CA ALA A 81 -21.17 -4.57 -20.77
C ALA A 81 -22.07 -4.32 -22.00
N HIS A 82 -21.50 -3.96 -23.14
CA HIS A 82 -22.17 -3.81 -24.45
C HIS A 82 -21.94 -5.03 -25.36
N GLU A 83 -21.42 -6.14 -24.82
CA GLU A 83 -21.12 -7.37 -25.56
C GLU A 83 -20.08 -7.20 -26.68
N ASP A 84 -19.31 -6.09 -26.66
CA ASP A 84 -18.25 -5.81 -27.63
C ASP A 84 -16.91 -6.41 -27.19
N TYR A 85 -16.76 -7.71 -27.41
CA TYR A 85 -15.56 -8.47 -27.07
C TYR A 85 -14.38 -8.19 -28.03
N LYS A 86 -14.67 -7.81 -29.31
CA LYS A 86 -13.64 -7.41 -30.27
C LYS A 86 -12.88 -6.20 -29.77
N THR A 87 -13.59 -5.15 -29.37
CA THR A 87 -12.97 -3.93 -28.82
C THR A 87 -12.28 -4.22 -27.47
N ALA A 88 -12.85 -5.04 -26.60
CA ALA A 88 -12.21 -5.44 -25.35
C ALA A 88 -10.85 -6.14 -25.59
N MET A 89 -10.72 -6.94 -26.65
CA MET A 89 -9.45 -7.56 -27.05
C MET A 89 -8.45 -6.54 -27.60
N VAL A 90 -8.93 -5.53 -28.36
CA VAL A 90 -8.08 -4.41 -28.80
C VAL A 90 -7.51 -3.65 -27.61
N VAL A 91 -8.34 -3.36 -26.59
CA VAL A 91 -7.90 -2.71 -25.33
C VAL A 91 -6.80 -3.53 -24.65
N ARG A 92 -6.96 -4.86 -24.56
CA ARG A 92 -5.94 -5.77 -23.98
C ARG A 92 -4.62 -5.67 -24.75
N LYS A 93 -4.66 -5.77 -26.08
CA LYS A 93 -3.45 -5.73 -26.93
C LYS A 93 -2.74 -4.39 -26.84
N LEU A 94 -3.48 -3.29 -27.01
CA LEU A 94 -2.93 -1.93 -26.90
C LEU A 94 -2.37 -1.63 -25.52
N GLY A 95 -3.13 -1.96 -24.48
CA GLY A 95 -2.69 -1.77 -23.11
C GLY A 95 -1.41 -2.55 -22.79
N THR A 96 -1.32 -3.81 -23.29
CA THR A 96 -0.11 -4.61 -23.16
C THR A 96 1.08 -3.96 -23.86
N SER A 97 0.91 -3.54 -25.11
CA SER A 97 1.98 -2.90 -25.88
C SER A 97 2.45 -1.60 -25.24
N LEU A 98 1.52 -0.78 -24.75
CA LEU A 98 1.79 0.49 -24.06
C LEU A 98 2.59 0.27 -22.76
N VAL A 99 2.10 -0.61 -21.90
CA VAL A 99 2.76 -0.91 -20.61
C VAL A 99 4.14 -1.53 -20.84
N MET A 100 4.27 -2.44 -21.82
CA MET A 100 5.57 -3.05 -22.14
C MET A 100 6.54 -2.01 -22.70
N ALA A 101 6.10 -1.12 -23.59
CA ALA A 101 6.95 -0.04 -24.11
C ALA A 101 7.45 0.88 -22.98
N ILE A 102 6.56 1.29 -22.08
CA ILE A 102 6.92 2.12 -20.91
C ILE A 102 7.88 1.36 -19.99
N SER A 103 7.62 0.08 -19.71
CA SER A 103 8.46 -0.74 -18.83
C SER A 103 9.86 -0.94 -19.38
N VAL A 104 9.98 -1.27 -20.68
CA VAL A 104 11.28 -1.43 -21.35
C VAL A 104 12.03 -0.10 -21.40
N PHE A 105 11.35 0.99 -21.75
CA PHE A 105 11.94 2.34 -21.77
C PHE A 105 12.41 2.78 -20.37
N SER A 106 11.59 2.55 -19.35
CA SER A 106 11.94 2.84 -17.96
C SER A 106 13.13 2.00 -17.49
N ALA A 107 13.16 0.71 -17.83
CA ALA A 107 14.27 -0.18 -17.53
C ALA A 107 15.58 0.30 -18.20
N PHE A 108 15.49 0.71 -19.47
CA PHE A 108 16.63 1.23 -20.23
C PHE A 108 17.21 2.49 -19.56
N ILE A 109 16.37 3.49 -19.28
CA ILE A 109 16.80 4.72 -18.59
C ILE A 109 17.44 4.36 -17.23
N PHE A 110 16.80 3.45 -16.49
CA PHE A 110 17.27 3.07 -15.16
C PHE A 110 18.63 2.38 -15.20
N ILE A 111 18.91 1.55 -16.21
CA ILE A 111 20.23 0.94 -16.43
C ILE A 111 21.31 2.04 -16.60
N PHE A 112 21.05 3.00 -17.49
CA PHE A 112 22.00 4.09 -17.74
C PHE A 112 22.24 4.97 -16.52
N CYS A 113 21.18 5.28 -15.77
CA CYS A 113 21.25 6.15 -14.62
C CYS A 113 21.66 5.42 -13.33
N SER A 114 21.72 4.07 -13.32
CA SER A 114 21.92 3.24 -12.12
C SER A 114 23.14 3.64 -11.29
N GLY A 115 24.28 3.93 -11.95
CA GLY A 115 25.49 4.35 -11.25
C GLY A 115 25.36 5.73 -10.58
N SER A 116 24.75 6.69 -11.28
CA SER A 116 24.50 8.05 -10.73
C SER A 116 23.49 8.00 -9.59
N ILE A 117 22.41 7.22 -9.76
CA ILE A 117 21.40 7.01 -8.74
C ILE A 117 22.02 6.35 -7.49
N ALA A 118 22.88 5.32 -7.67
CA ALA A 118 23.53 4.65 -6.56
C ALA A 118 24.43 5.62 -5.76
N ARG A 119 25.29 6.39 -6.44
CA ARG A 119 26.14 7.40 -5.80
C ARG A 119 25.32 8.46 -5.05
N GLN A 120 24.28 8.98 -5.68
CA GLN A 120 23.42 9.99 -5.05
C GLN A 120 22.70 9.44 -3.82
N SER A 121 22.20 8.19 -3.89
CA SER A 121 21.42 7.58 -2.80
C SER A 121 22.29 7.19 -1.61
N LEU A 122 23.55 6.78 -1.84
CA LEU A 122 24.47 6.36 -0.77
C LEU A 122 25.32 7.53 -0.22
N GLY A 123 25.41 8.64 -0.94
CA GLY A 123 26.20 9.80 -0.55
C GLY A 123 27.69 9.69 -0.92
N ASN A 124 28.42 10.78 -0.68
CA ASN A 124 29.80 10.95 -1.14
C ASN A 124 30.84 10.10 -0.36
N LEU A 125 30.46 9.58 0.80
CA LEU A 125 31.36 8.77 1.65
C LEU A 125 31.18 7.26 1.45
N ALA A 126 30.31 6.84 0.52
CA ALA A 126 30.09 5.44 0.20
C ALA A 126 31.34 4.81 -0.45
N SER A 127 31.63 3.57 -0.10
CA SER A 127 32.71 2.81 -0.75
C SER A 127 32.33 2.45 -2.20
N ASP A 128 33.33 2.26 -3.06
CA ASP A 128 33.08 1.77 -4.43
C ASP A 128 32.38 0.40 -4.44
N ALA A 129 32.63 -0.43 -3.42
CA ALA A 129 31.98 -1.72 -3.25
C ALA A 129 30.46 -1.56 -2.96
N ASP A 130 30.08 -0.60 -2.12
CA ASP A 130 28.66 -0.31 -1.82
C ASP A 130 27.93 0.20 -3.07
N ILE A 131 28.57 1.09 -3.83
CA ILE A 131 28.03 1.59 -5.09
C ILE A 131 27.85 0.46 -6.09
N ALA A 132 28.85 -0.45 -6.21
CA ALA A 132 28.77 -1.62 -7.08
C ALA A 132 27.64 -2.57 -6.65
N ASN A 133 27.50 -2.85 -5.35
CA ASN A 133 26.42 -3.67 -4.82
C ASN A 133 25.05 -3.09 -5.15
N LEU A 134 24.84 -1.81 -4.90
CA LEU A 134 23.55 -1.15 -5.20
C LEU A 134 23.25 -1.14 -6.71
N LYS A 135 24.27 -0.88 -7.55
CA LYS A 135 24.14 -0.96 -9.01
C LYS A 135 23.72 -2.37 -9.46
N ASN A 136 24.34 -3.41 -8.90
CA ASN A 136 24.02 -4.81 -9.22
C ASN A 136 22.58 -5.15 -8.80
N LEU A 137 22.12 -4.68 -7.62
CA LEU A 137 20.73 -4.83 -7.19
C LEU A 137 19.76 -4.18 -8.17
N PHE A 138 20.08 -3.00 -8.70
CA PHE A 138 19.30 -2.33 -9.73
C PHE A 138 19.23 -3.14 -11.03
N MET A 139 20.32 -3.82 -11.43
CA MET A 139 20.32 -4.69 -12.60
C MET A 139 19.41 -5.90 -12.44
N ILE A 140 19.42 -6.55 -11.28
CA ILE A 140 18.53 -7.68 -10.97
C ILE A 140 17.06 -7.23 -10.96
N LEU A 141 16.80 -6.02 -10.49
CA LEU A 141 15.46 -5.44 -10.42
C LEU A 141 14.76 -5.32 -11.78
N ILE A 142 15.52 -5.19 -12.88
CA ILE A 142 15.00 -5.03 -14.24
C ILE A 142 14.03 -6.14 -14.61
N LEU A 143 14.33 -7.38 -14.21
CA LEU A 143 13.43 -8.51 -14.46
C LEU A 143 12.03 -8.26 -13.89
N ALA A 144 11.97 -7.74 -12.66
CA ALA A 144 10.69 -7.41 -12.03
C ALA A 144 10.01 -6.20 -12.69
N VAL A 145 10.78 -5.17 -13.08
CA VAL A 145 10.27 -3.97 -13.76
C VAL A 145 9.59 -4.28 -15.09
N ILE A 146 9.98 -5.36 -15.75
CA ILE A 146 9.35 -5.82 -17.00
C ILE A 146 8.18 -6.76 -16.74
N LEU A 147 8.36 -7.77 -15.89
CA LEU A 147 7.36 -8.82 -15.71
C LEU A 147 6.14 -8.38 -14.87
N VAL A 148 6.33 -7.55 -13.84
CA VAL A 148 5.24 -7.14 -12.94
C VAL A 148 4.23 -6.23 -13.64
N PRO A 149 4.62 -5.22 -14.45
CA PRO A 149 3.67 -4.44 -15.23
C PRO A 149 2.91 -5.28 -16.26
N TYR A 150 3.57 -6.22 -16.92
CA TYR A 150 2.92 -7.15 -17.84
C TYR A 150 1.83 -7.97 -17.11
N LEU A 151 2.16 -8.54 -15.95
CA LEU A 151 1.21 -9.24 -15.10
C LEU A 151 0.03 -8.34 -14.67
N SER A 152 0.29 -7.05 -14.40
CA SER A 152 -0.77 -6.12 -13.98
C SER A 152 -1.77 -5.85 -15.11
N VAL A 153 -1.34 -5.82 -16.38
CA VAL A 153 -2.25 -5.73 -17.54
C VAL A 153 -3.13 -6.97 -17.65
N ILE A 154 -2.56 -8.16 -17.51
CA ILE A 154 -3.32 -9.41 -17.54
C ILE A 154 -4.39 -9.39 -16.45
N ARG A 155 -4.01 -9.05 -15.22
CA ARG A 155 -4.93 -8.92 -14.07
C ARG A 155 -6.07 -7.94 -14.36
N SER A 156 -5.74 -6.78 -14.92
CA SER A 156 -6.71 -5.73 -15.21
C SER A 156 -7.71 -6.14 -16.29
N TYR A 157 -7.25 -6.86 -17.31
CA TYR A 157 -8.13 -7.41 -18.34
C TYR A 157 -9.16 -8.37 -17.73
N TYR A 158 -8.72 -9.36 -16.95
CA TYR A 158 -9.64 -10.31 -16.30
C TYR A 158 -10.49 -9.65 -15.20
N GLN A 159 -9.99 -8.61 -14.55
CA GLN A 159 -10.80 -7.77 -13.64
C GLN A 159 -11.93 -7.07 -14.40
N GLY A 160 -11.67 -6.53 -15.59
CA GLY A 160 -12.68 -5.95 -16.49
C GLY A 160 -13.72 -6.98 -16.95
N LEU A 161 -13.32 -8.23 -17.14
CA LEU A 161 -14.20 -9.39 -17.38
C LEU A 161 -14.96 -9.86 -16.13
N LYS A 162 -14.84 -9.18 -15.00
CA LYS A 162 -15.43 -9.52 -13.69
C LYS A 162 -14.91 -10.84 -13.09
N ARG A 163 -13.74 -11.35 -13.54
CA ARG A 163 -13.06 -12.53 -12.98
C ARG A 163 -12.18 -12.12 -11.80
N LEU A 164 -12.82 -11.59 -10.75
CA LEU A 164 -12.16 -11.14 -9.53
C LEU A 164 -11.50 -12.28 -8.74
N ASP A 165 -11.99 -13.50 -8.91
CA ASP A 165 -11.42 -14.73 -8.38
C ASP A 165 -10.00 -14.98 -8.88
N LEU A 166 -9.75 -14.83 -10.18
CA LEU A 166 -8.42 -14.96 -10.79
C LEU A 166 -7.47 -13.85 -10.35
N TYR A 167 -8.00 -12.61 -10.25
CA TYR A 167 -7.23 -11.48 -9.75
C TYR A 167 -6.70 -11.73 -8.34
N ALA A 168 -7.58 -12.10 -7.40
CA ALA A 168 -7.21 -12.36 -6.01
C ALA A 168 -6.28 -13.58 -5.86
N SER A 169 -6.61 -14.69 -6.52
CA SER A 169 -5.80 -15.93 -6.44
C SER A 169 -4.38 -15.71 -6.97
N SER A 170 -4.24 -14.94 -8.06
CA SER A 170 -2.91 -14.63 -8.62
C SER A 170 -2.07 -13.75 -7.70
N GLN A 171 -2.69 -12.81 -6.96
CA GLN A 171 -1.97 -11.98 -5.98
C GLN A 171 -1.48 -12.80 -4.78
N VAL A 172 -2.33 -13.69 -4.27
CA VAL A 172 -1.95 -14.57 -3.17
C VAL A 172 -0.82 -15.50 -3.60
N LEU A 173 -0.94 -16.10 -4.79
CA LEU A 173 0.11 -16.99 -5.35
C LEU A 173 1.44 -16.25 -5.54
N GLU A 174 1.39 -15.07 -6.16
CA GLU A 174 2.60 -14.24 -6.35
C GLU A 174 3.27 -13.96 -5.02
N GLN A 175 2.51 -13.55 -4.01
CA GLN A 175 3.06 -13.22 -2.71
C GLN A 175 3.60 -14.45 -1.98
N PHE A 176 2.90 -15.59 -2.08
CA PHE A 176 3.36 -16.87 -1.52
C PHE A 176 4.70 -17.27 -2.12
N VAL A 177 4.80 -17.28 -3.46
CA VAL A 177 6.06 -17.61 -4.16
C VAL A 177 7.18 -16.65 -3.78
N ARG A 178 6.88 -15.36 -3.71
CA ARG A 178 7.85 -14.32 -3.31
C ARG A 178 8.39 -14.58 -1.91
N VAL A 179 7.52 -14.77 -0.93
CA VAL A 179 7.92 -15.00 0.47
C VAL A 179 8.73 -16.29 0.60
N PHE A 180 8.23 -17.38 -0.01
CA PHE A 180 8.90 -18.66 0.01
C PHE A 180 10.30 -18.62 -0.61
N PHE A 181 10.44 -17.95 -1.76
CA PHE A 181 11.72 -17.78 -2.43
C PHE A 181 12.69 -16.94 -1.60
N ILE A 182 12.25 -15.81 -1.02
CA ILE A 182 13.08 -14.96 -0.17
C ILE A 182 13.65 -15.76 1.00
N LEU A 183 12.79 -16.51 1.69
CA LEU A 183 13.19 -17.24 2.90
C LEU A 183 14.13 -18.40 2.57
N ILE A 184 13.79 -19.22 1.58
CA ILE A 184 14.59 -20.39 1.23
C ILE A 184 15.88 -19.99 0.54
N ALA A 185 15.82 -19.19 -0.52
CA ALA A 185 17.03 -18.81 -1.24
C ALA A 185 17.97 -17.96 -0.36
N GLY A 186 17.43 -17.02 0.44
CA GLY A 186 18.21 -16.25 1.39
C GLY A 186 18.89 -17.12 2.43
N PHE A 187 18.18 -18.10 3.01
CA PHE A 187 18.74 -19.04 3.96
C PHE A 187 19.83 -19.94 3.34
N VAL A 188 19.56 -20.49 2.16
CA VAL A 188 20.53 -21.34 1.43
C VAL A 188 21.83 -20.57 1.15
N VAL A 189 21.70 -19.35 0.60
CA VAL A 189 22.87 -18.55 0.19
C VAL A 189 23.72 -18.12 1.40
N VAL A 190 23.08 -17.65 2.48
CA VAL A 190 23.81 -17.11 3.64
C VAL A 190 24.24 -18.20 4.62
N LYS A 191 23.36 -19.19 4.93
CA LYS A 191 23.62 -20.17 5.98
C LYS A 191 24.26 -21.47 5.46
N ILE A 192 23.89 -21.92 4.27
CA ILE A 192 24.41 -23.18 3.69
C ILE A 192 25.65 -22.89 2.86
N LEU A 193 25.55 -21.96 1.88
CA LEU A 193 26.67 -21.62 0.99
C LEU A 193 27.68 -20.66 1.64
N LYS A 194 27.33 -20.04 2.79
CA LYS A 194 28.14 -19.12 3.57
C LYS A 194 28.64 -17.90 2.78
N PHE A 195 27.84 -17.42 1.84
CA PHE A 195 28.11 -16.15 1.17
C PHE A 195 27.85 -14.98 2.11
N ASP A 196 28.35 -13.81 1.74
CA ASP A 196 28.12 -12.58 2.49
C ASP A 196 26.62 -12.30 2.66
N SER A 197 26.26 -11.69 3.77
CA SER A 197 24.89 -11.39 4.15
C SER A 197 24.16 -10.48 3.14
N ILE A 198 24.88 -9.66 2.36
CA ILE A 198 24.32 -8.83 1.28
C ILE A 198 23.60 -9.69 0.21
N TYR A 199 24.04 -10.94 -0.01
CA TYR A 199 23.39 -11.82 -0.98
C TYR A 199 21.97 -12.23 -0.58
N ALA A 200 21.58 -12.11 0.69
CA ALA A 200 20.17 -12.24 1.08
C ALA A 200 19.32 -11.13 0.44
N ILE A 201 19.87 -9.93 0.29
CA ILE A 201 19.17 -8.82 -0.40
C ILE A 201 19.08 -9.08 -1.90
N TYR A 202 20.13 -9.63 -2.53
CA TYR A 202 20.11 -10.02 -3.93
C TYR A 202 18.98 -11.03 -4.21
N THR A 203 18.85 -12.07 -3.37
CA THR A 203 17.76 -13.05 -3.51
C THR A 203 16.39 -12.42 -3.27
N ALA A 204 16.27 -11.50 -2.33
CA ALA A 204 15.01 -10.80 -2.03
C ALA A 204 14.52 -9.92 -3.19
N ILE A 205 15.43 -9.23 -3.87
CA ILE A 205 15.09 -8.41 -5.05
C ILE A 205 14.72 -9.32 -6.24
N MET A 206 15.46 -10.41 -6.47
CA MET A 206 15.17 -11.36 -7.54
C MET A 206 13.80 -12.05 -7.38
N ALA A 207 13.36 -12.27 -6.13
CA ALA A 207 12.09 -12.91 -5.82
C ALA A 207 10.88 -12.23 -6.47
N ALA A 208 10.90 -10.91 -6.65
CA ALA A 208 9.81 -10.17 -7.26
C ALA A 208 9.59 -10.58 -8.74
N GLY A 209 10.66 -10.69 -9.50
CA GLY A 209 10.60 -11.14 -10.90
C GLY A 209 10.17 -12.60 -11.03
N ILE A 210 10.72 -13.49 -10.19
CA ILE A 210 10.36 -14.92 -10.17
C ILE A 210 8.88 -15.10 -9.82
N ALA A 211 8.39 -14.42 -8.80
CA ALA A 211 7.01 -14.51 -8.38
C ALA A 211 6.04 -14.01 -9.47
N ALA A 212 6.37 -12.92 -10.15
CA ALA A 212 5.60 -12.43 -11.28
C ALA A 212 5.57 -13.42 -12.43
N PHE A 213 6.71 -14.04 -12.75
CA PHE A 213 6.80 -15.07 -13.79
C PHE A 213 5.89 -16.27 -13.47
N VAL A 214 5.93 -16.80 -12.24
CA VAL A 214 5.06 -17.90 -11.81
C VAL A 214 3.57 -17.51 -11.88
N ALA A 215 3.23 -16.27 -11.49
CA ALA A 215 1.86 -15.77 -11.59
C ALA A 215 1.38 -15.64 -13.05
N ILE A 216 2.26 -15.27 -13.99
CA ILE A 216 1.95 -15.26 -15.43
C ILE A 216 1.65 -16.68 -15.93
N LEU A 217 2.46 -17.66 -15.53
CA LEU A 217 2.23 -19.07 -15.90
C LEU A 217 0.89 -19.58 -15.31
N PHE A 218 0.57 -19.20 -14.08
CA PHE A 218 -0.72 -19.49 -13.46
C PHE A 218 -1.88 -18.95 -14.30
N PHE A 219 -1.82 -17.68 -14.72
CA PHE A 219 -2.85 -17.12 -15.58
C PHE A 219 -2.97 -17.90 -16.90
N LYS A 220 -1.88 -18.12 -17.61
CA LYS A 220 -1.87 -18.87 -18.87
C LYS A 220 -2.55 -20.26 -18.76
N LYS A 221 -2.41 -20.91 -17.59
CA LYS A 221 -3.07 -22.20 -17.33
C LYS A 221 -4.54 -22.04 -16.96
N SER A 222 -4.86 -21.08 -16.09
CA SER A 222 -6.18 -20.92 -15.48
C SER A 222 -7.20 -20.24 -16.38
N THR A 223 -6.76 -19.55 -17.44
CA THR A 223 -7.63 -18.76 -18.33
C THR A 223 -7.93 -19.43 -19.67
N LYS A 224 -7.42 -20.63 -19.92
CA LYS A 224 -7.59 -21.32 -21.22
C LYS A 224 -9.06 -21.46 -21.65
N GLU A 225 -9.95 -21.78 -20.73
CA GLU A 225 -11.39 -21.92 -21.02
C GLU A 225 -12.06 -20.57 -21.25
N ASP A 226 -11.68 -19.56 -20.44
CA ASP A 226 -12.18 -18.19 -20.63
C ASP A 226 -11.72 -17.61 -21.95
N ASP A 227 -10.44 -17.78 -22.30
CA ASP A 227 -9.88 -17.28 -23.57
C ASP A 227 -10.56 -17.94 -24.79
N ARG A 228 -10.81 -19.27 -24.77
CA ARG A 228 -11.57 -19.97 -25.82
C ARG A 228 -12.99 -19.42 -25.94
N ARG A 229 -13.68 -19.24 -24.82
CA ARG A 229 -15.03 -18.69 -24.83
C ARG A 229 -15.07 -17.28 -25.40
N ILE A 230 -14.08 -16.44 -25.05
CA ILE A 230 -13.98 -15.08 -25.59
C ILE A 230 -13.68 -15.13 -27.09
N GLU A 231 -12.83 -16.03 -27.57
CA GLU A 231 -12.56 -16.21 -29.00
C GLU A 231 -13.82 -16.64 -29.78
N GLU A 232 -14.65 -17.52 -29.20
CA GLU A 232 -15.94 -17.88 -29.80
C GLU A 232 -16.91 -16.69 -29.85
N LEU A 233 -17.00 -15.90 -28.77
CA LEU A 233 -17.82 -14.68 -28.73
C LEU A 233 -17.34 -13.64 -29.77
N ILE A 234 -16.02 -13.49 -29.94
CA ILE A 234 -15.44 -12.60 -30.95
C ILE A 234 -15.78 -13.05 -32.36
N LYS A 235 -15.75 -14.37 -32.64
CA LYS A 235 -16.09 -14.91 -33.96
C LYS A 235 -17.57 -14.69 -34.33
N ASN A 236 -18.44 -14.80 -33.35
CA ASN A 236 -19.89 -14.67 -33.54
C ASN A 236 -20.39 -13.22 -33.43
N GLN A 237 -19.54 -12.26 -33.05
CA GLN A 237 -19.90 -10.87 -32.92
C GLN A 237 -19.96 -10.20 -34.30
N GLU A 238 -21.08 -9.58 -34.63
CA GLU A 238 -21.22 -8.71 -35.81
C GLU A 238 -20.56 -7.34 -35.56
N GLY A 239 -20.18 -6.65 -36.64
CA GLY A 239 -19.54 -5.35 -36.59
C GLY A 239 -18.01 -5.41 -36.39
N GLU A 240 -17.38 -4.25 -36.56
CA GLU A 240 -15.94 -4.05 -36.41
C GLU A 240 -15.61 -3.59 -35.00
N ALA A 241 -14.36 -3.83 -34.57
CA ALA A 241 -13.84 -3.27 -33.31
C ALA A 241 -13.73 -1.75 -33.41
N ALA A 242 -13.84 -1.03 -32.29
CA ALA A 242 -13.62 0.40 -32.26
C ALA A 242 -12.22 0.79 -32.75
N ASP A 243 -12.11 1.98 -33.33
CA ASP A 243 -10.83 2.47 -33.88
C ASP A 243 -9.73 2.47 -32.82
N THR A 244 -8.58 1.92 -33.21
CA THR A 244 -7.40 1.79 -32.37
C THR A 244 -6.92 3.13 -31.80
N ARG A 245 -7.02 4.22 -32.58
CA ARG A 245 -6.62 5.57 -32.14
C ARG A 245 -7.58 6.10 -31.06
N TYR A 246 -8.87 5.83 -31.21
CA TYR A 246 -9.86 6.18 -30.21
C TYR A 246 -9.61 5.47 -28.89
N ILE A 247 -9.38 4.14 -28.93
CA ILE A 247 -9.06 3.33 -27.76
C ILE A 247 -7.76 3.77 -27.09
N PHE A 248 -6.72 4.07 -27.88
CA PHE A 248 -5.46 4.61 -27.35
C PHE A 248 -5.69 5.91 -26.59
N LYS A 249 -6.44 6.85 -27.18
CA LYS A 249 -6.79 8.11 -26.51
C LYS A 249 -7.57 7.87 -25.22
N GLU A 250 -8.54 6.97 -25.22
CA GLU A 250 -9.35 6.63 -24.03
C GLU A 250 -8.46 6.06 -22.90
N ILE A 251 -7.50 5.17 -23.24
CA ILE A 251 -6.53 4.62 -22.29
C ILE A 251 -5.66 5.74 -21.67
N VAL A 252 -5.15 6.65 -22.51
CA VAL A 252 -4.29 7.76 -22.07
C VAL A 252 -5.07 8.76 -21.21
N ASP A 253 -6.26 9.16 -21.64
CA ASP A 253 -7.12 10.13 -20.92
C ASP A 253 -7.55 9.64 -19.54
N LEU A 254 -7.70 8.33 -19.36
CA LEU A 254 -7.98 7.72 -18.06
C LEU A 254 -6.70 7.39 -17.28
N GLY A 255 -5.67 6.88 -17.96
CA GLY A 255 -4.48 6.36 -17.31
C GLY A 255 -3.52 7.43 -16.79
N VAL A 256 -3.28 8.49 -17.57
CA VAL A 256 -2.29 9.53 -17.22
C VAL A 256 -2.61 10.25 -15.90
N PRO A 257 -3.85 10.68 -15.61
CA PRO A 257 -4.17 11.28 -14.32
C PRO A 257 -3.88 10.36 -13.13
N TYR A 258 -4.21 9.07 -13.22
CA TYR A 258 -3.91 8.10 -12.16
C TYR A 258 -2.39 7.87 -12.01
N LEU A 259 -1.65 7.84 -13.13
CA LEU A 259 -0.18 7.74 -13.11
C LEU A 259 0.43 8.93 -12.36
N LEU A 260 0.05 10.16 -12.71
CA LEU A 260 0.54 11.36 -12.05
C LEU A 260 0.25 11.37 -10.55
N ILE A 261 -0.97 10.98 -10.15
CA ILE A 261 -1.37 10.91 -8.75
C ILE A 261 -0.54 9.86 -8.00
N SER A 262 -0.33 8.69 -8.59
CA SER A 262 0.46 7.62 -7.97
C SER A 262 1.94 7.99 -7.86
N PHE A 263 2.49 8.66 -8.88
CA PHE A 263 3.86 9.16 -8.88
C PHE A 263 4.06 10.22 -7.78
N LEU A 264 3.22 11.24 -7.76
CA LEU A 264 3.29 12.31 -6.77
C LEU A 264 3.03 11.79 -5.34
N GLY A 265 2.14 10.81 -5.18
CA GLY A 265 1.90 10.14 -3.90
C GLY A 265 3.11 9.36 -3.36
N SER A 266 4.09 9.01 -4.20
CA SER A 266 5.34 8.35 -3.80
C SER A 266 6.47 9.31 -3.46
N SER A 267 6.21 10.60 -3.51
CA SER A 267 7.25 11.64 -3.37
C SER A 267 7.97 11.61 -2.02
N GLY A 268 7.28 11.27 -0.94
CA GLY A 268 7.87 11.21 0.40
C GLY A 268 9.05 10.23 0.50
N PRO A 269 8.85 8.93 0.29
CA PRO A 269 9.92 7.93 0.27
C PRO A 269 11.01 8.23 -0.76
N LEU A 270 10.65 8.73 -1.95
CA LEU A 270 11.62 9.04 -3.01
C LEU A 270 12.59 10.14 -2.57
N VAL A 271 12.08 11.26 -2.06
CA VAL A 271 12.93 12.37 -1.57
C VAL A 271 13.83 11.90 -0.42
N ASN A 272 13.28 11.13 0.52
CA ASN A 272 14.06 10.58 1.62
C ASN A 272 15.23 9.72 1.11
N THR A 273 14.94 8.77 0.22
CA THR A 273 15.96 7.83 -0.30
C THR A 273 17.00 8.53 -1.16
N SER A 274 16.59 9.52 -1.97
CA SER A 274 17.50 10.17 -2.92
C SER A 274 18.43 11.20 -2.26
N PHE A 275 18.01 11.85 -1.18
CA PHE A 275 18.73 13.03 -0.66
C PHE A 275 19.19 12.90 0.79
N PHE A 276 18.65 11.96 1.58
CA PHE A 276 18.96 11.92 3.02
C PHE A 276 20.45 11.69 3.29
N LEU A 277 21.01 10.61 2.76
CA LEU A 277 22.40 10.24 3.06
C LEU A 277 23.37 11.30 2.56
N SER A 278 23.20 11.78 1.32
CA SER A 278 24.06 12.83 0.76
C SER A 278 24.01 14.14 1.54
N HIS A 279 22.81 14.53 2.01
CA HIS A 279 22.62 15.80 2.71
C HIS A 279 23.09 15.75 4.17
N VAL A 280 22.73 14.68 4.91
CA VAL A 280 23.09 14.56 6.33
C VAL A 280 24.59 14.36 6.54
N THR A 281 25.27 13.63 5.65
CA THR A 281 26.71 13.43 5.71
C THR A 281 27.48 14.70 5.30
N ALA A 282 27.01 15.40 4.25
CA ALA A 282 27.62 16.67 3.81
C ALA A 282 27.48 17.78 4.86
N SER A 283 26.40 17.79 5.64
CA SER A 283 26.17 18.75 6.72
C SER A 283 26.95 18.44 8.02
N GLY A 284 27.66 17.31 8.08
CA GLY A 284 28.38 16.86 9.28
C GLY A 284 27.48 16.50 10.46
N GLY A 285 26.18 16.31 10.22
CA GLY A 285 25.18 16.11 11.26
C GLY A 285 25.19 14.70 11.88
N MET A 286 25.67 13.70 11.14
CA MET A 286 25.63 12.29 11.56
C MET A 286 26.69 11.46 10.82
N PRO A 287 27.36 10.51 11.49
CA PRO A 287 28.26 9.55 10.84
C PRO A 287 27.50 8.74 9.76
N GLN A 288 28.19 8.41 8.66
CA GLN A 288 27.53 7.71 7.54
C GLN A 288 26.91 6.37 7.95
N ALA A 289 27.61 5.59 8.77
CA ALA A 289 27.09 4.29 9.23
C ALA A 289 25.77 4.43 9.99
N GLU A 290 25.65 5.44 10.85
CA GLU A 290 24.43 5.72 11.60
C GLU A 290 23.31 6.28 10.69
N ALA A 291 23.67 7.09 9.69
CA ALA A 291 22.72 7.60 8.70
C ALA A 291 22.16 6.47 7.84
N VAL A 292 23.00 5.54 7.36
CA VAL A 292 22.57 4.35 6.59
C VAL A 292 21.65 3.48 7.43
N LEU A 293 22.01 3.23 8.70
CA LEU A 293 21.20 2.46 9.63
C LEU A 293 19.83 3.12 9.86
N SER A 294 19.81 4.43 10.12
CA SER A 294 18.57 5.20 10.33
C SER A 294 17.66 5.19 9.11
N LEU A 295 18.22 5.31 7.89
CA LEU A 295 17.48 5.21 6.64
C LEU A 295 16.88 3.81 6.48
N GLY A 296 17.67 2.75 6.72
CA GLY A 296 17.22 1.37 6.66
C GLY A 296 16.07 1.10 7.64
N ILE A 297 16.23 1.50 8.91
CA ILE A 297 15.21 1.34 9.94
C ILE A 297 13.92 2.07 9.54
N LEU A 298 14.00 3.34 9.14
CA LEU A 298 12.82 4.14 8.87
C LEU A 298 12.11 3.68 7.58
N GLN A 299 12.85 3.53 6.48
CA GLN A 299 12.28 3.23 5.17
C GLN A 299 11.95 1.76 4.99
N ALA A 300 12.63 0.88 5.69
CA ALA A 300 12.40 -0.55 5.59
C ALA A 300 11.58 -1.08 6.79
N ASN A 301 12.11 -1.03 8.01
CA ASN A 301 11.47 -1.64 9.18
C ASN A 301 10.17 -0.91 9.56
N CYS A 302 10.23 0.40 9.81
CA CYS A 302 9.07 1.19 10.22
C CYS A 302 8.00 1.23 9.14
N SER A 303 8.38 1.31 7.85
CA SER A 303 7.41 1.34 6.75
C SER A 303 6.58 0.06 6.67
N LYS A 304 7.13 -1.10 7.01
CA LYS A 304 6.38 -2.37 7.04
C LYS A 304 5.38 -2.43 8.18
N LEU A 305 5.75 -1.96 9.36
CA LEU A 305 4.81 -1.84 10.49
C LEU A 305 3.69 -0.85 10.16
N ASN A 306 4.03 0.30 9.62
CA ASN A 306 3.06 1.34 9.22
C ASN A 306 2.14 0.90 8.07
N ALA A 307 2.52 -0.11 7.29
CA ALA A 307 1.64 -0.69 6.27
C ALA A 307 0.41 -1.40 6.88
N ILE A 308 0.46 -1.87 8.14
CA ILE A 308 -0.66 -2.56 8.80
C ILE A 308 -1.92 -1.67 8.85
N PRO A 309 -1.90 -0.48 9.46
CA PRO A 309 -3.06 0.40 9.48
C PRO A 309 -3.49 0.88 8.09
N GLN A 310 -2.55 1.07 7.16
CA GLN A 310 -2.85 1.47 5.77
C GLN A 310 -3.65 0.39 5.03
N VAL A 311 -3.32 -0.88 5.22
CA VAL A 311 -4.03 -2.01 4.61
C VAL A 311 -5.45 -2.12 5.15
N LEU A 312 -5.60 -2.02 6.48
CA LEU A 312 -6.90 -2.09 7.13
C LEU A 312 -7.86 -1.00 6.62
N THR A 313 -7.36 0.23 6.47
CA THR A 313 -8.19 1.37 6.05
C THR A 313 -8.47 1.36 4.54
N SER A 314 -7.51 1.00 3.71
CA SER A 314 -7.68 1.00 2.24
C SER A 314 -8.75 0.00 1.78
N GLY A 315 -8.85 -1.16 2.41
CA GLY A 315 -9.86 -2.17 2.11
C GLY A 315 -11.29 -1.68 2.33
N PHE A 316 -11.53 -0.96 3.43
CA PHE A 316 -12.83 -0.36 3.72
C PHE A 316 -13.19 0.76 2.74
N CYS A 317 -12.23 1.59 2.36
CA CYS A 317 -12.47 2.70 1.44
C CYS A 317 -12.80 2.23 0.02
N ALA A 318 -12.14 1.20 -0.47
CA ALA A 318 -12.39 0.65 -1.80
C ALA A 318 -13.85 0.19 -1.98
N GLY A 319 -14.49 -0.30 -0.92
CA GLY A 319 -15.90 -0.70 -0.93
C GLY A 319 -16.89 0.47 -1.02
N LEU A 320 -16.50 1.68 -0.61
CA LEU A 320 -17.40 2.84 -0.54
C LEU A 320 -17.36 3.75 -1.79
N VAL A 321 -16.27 3.70 -2.56
CA VAL A 321 -16.09 4.52 -3.78
C VAL A 321 -17.20 4.31 -4.82
N PRO A 322 -17.68 3.09 -5.12
CA PRO A 322 -18.77 2.90 -6.08
C PRO A 322 -20.07 3.61 -5.68
N TYR A 323 -20.40 3.60 -4.39
CA TYR A 323 -21.60 4.29 -3.87
C TYR A 323 -21.48 5.81 -3.99
N LEU A 324 -20.27 6.35 -3.75
CA LEU A 324 -20.00 7.77 -3.94
C LEU A 324 -20.18 8.18 -5.40
N THR A 325 -19.70 7.37 -6.33
CA THR A 325 -19.87 7.60 -7.77
C THR A 325 -21.35 7.57 -8.16
N GLU A 326 -22.12 6.63 -7.64
CA GLU A 326 -23.58 6.54 -7.90
C GLU A 326 -24.31 7.79 -7.41
N SER A 327 -24.02 8.26 -6.19
CA SER A 327 -24.64 9.48 -5.63
C SER A 327 -24.29 10.72 -6.43
N LEU A 328 -23.04 10.81 -6.95
CA LEU A 328 -22.61 11.91 -7.81
C LEU A 328 -23.39 11.91 -9.14
N VAL A 329 -23.54 10.74 -9.78
CA VAL A 329 -24.30 10.61 -11.05
C VAL A 329 -25.77 10.97 -10.85
N LYS A 330 -26.37 10.59 -9.72
CA LYS A 330 -27.75 10.92 -9.35
C LYS A 330 -27.92 12.37 -8.87
N GLN A 331 -26.85 13.15 -8.76
CA GLN A 331 -26.83 14.51 -8.21
C GLN A 331 -27.38 14.61 -6.78
N ASP A 332 -27.35 13.52 -6.02
CA ASP A 332 -27.75 13.51 -4.61
C ASP A 332 -26.57 13.95 -3.73
N TYR A 333 -26.35 15.26 -3.67
CA TYR A 333 -25.27 15.88 -2.90
C TYR A 333 -25.40 15.63 -1.39
N ARG A 334 -26.63 15.44 -0.88
CA ARG A 334 -26.84 15.15 0.55
C ARG A 334 -26.32 13.76 0.91
N GLN A 335 -26.66 12.76 0.09
CA GLN A 335 -26.19 11.39 0.29
C GLN A 335 -24.68 11.29 0.04
N MET A 336 -24.17 11.97 -0.99
CA MET A 336 -22.74 12.07 -1.30
C MET A 336 -21.93 12.62 -0.10
N ASN A 337 -22.38 13.74 0.50
CA ASN A 337 -21.73 14.34 1.66
C ASN A 337 -21.73 13.39 2.86
N LYS A 338 -22.84 12.67 3.10
CA LYS A 338 -22.94 11.65 4.14
C LYS A 338 -21.94 10.51 3.92
N GLN A 339 -21.78 10.05 2.68
CA GLN A 339 -20.84 8.98 2.32
C GLN A 339 -19.38 9.41 2.50
N ILE A 340 -19.02 10.64 2.11
CA ILE A 340 -17.66 11.19 2.32
C ILE A 340 -17.32 11.23 3.81
N MET A 341 -18.24 11.76 4.63
CA MET A 341 -18.05 11.78 6.09
C MET A 341 -17.96 10.36 6.67
N GLN A 342 -18.77 9.42 6.17
CA GLN A 342 -18.71 8.03 6.60
C GLN A 342 -17.36 7.38 6.28
N ILE A 343 -16.81 7.62 5.08
CA ILE A 343 -15.47 7.14 4.69
C ILE A 343 -14.43 7.67 5.68
N LEU A 344 -14.37 8.99 5.88
CA LEU A 344 -13.38 9.61 6.76
C LEU A 344 -13.51 9.15 8.21
N ASN A 345 -14.73 9.10 8.73
CA ASN A 345 -14.99 8.67 10.09
C ASN A 345 -14.62 7.20 10.31
N THR A 346 -14.88 6.32 9.33
CA THR A 346 -14.49 4.90 9.40
C THR A 346 -12.96 4.74 9.40
N VAL A 347 -12.27 5.53 8.57
CA VAL A 347 -10.81 5.57 8.57
C VAL A 347 -10.27 5.97 9.93
N LEU A 348 -10.76 7.07 10.50
CA LEU A 348 -10.31 7.55 11.81
C LEU A 348 -10.62 6.55 12.92
N TYR A 349 -11.79 5.89 12.88
CA TYR A 349 -12.23 4.88 13.84
C TYR A 349 -11.30 3.67 13.89
N ILE A 350 -10.69 3.28 12.76
CA ILE A 350 -9.77 2.15 12.68
C ILE A 350 -8.32 2.59 12.91
N LEU A 351 -7.92 3.70 12.27
CA LEU A 351 -6.53 4.15 12.21
C LEU A 351 -6.02 4.63 13.57
N ILE A 352 -6.78 5.50 14.26
CA ILE A 352 -6.34 6.14 15.50
C ILE A 352 -6.01 5.12 16.59
N PRO A 353 -6.88 4.13 16.95
CA PRO A 353 -6.55 3.16 17.98
C PRO A 353 -5.33 2.30 17.64
N VAL A 354 -5.14 1.93 16.38
CA VAL A 354 -3.95 1.17 15.97
C VAL A 354 -2.68 1.99 16.16
N LEU A 355 -2.69 3.28 15.81
CA LEU A 355 -1.55 4.17 16.02
C LEU A 355 -1.28 4.42 17.50
N PHE A 356 -2.32 4.43 18.36
CA PHE A 356 -2.16 4.49 19.81
C PHE A 356 -1.43 3.26 20.33
N ILE A 357 -1.86 2.05 19.92
CA ILE A 357 -1.16 0.81 20.28
C ILE A 357 0.31 0.88 19.83
N PHE A 358 0.56 1.28 18.59
CA PHE A 358 1.91 1.40 18.03
C PHE A 358 2.78 2.44 18.74
N ASN A 359 2.19 3.49 19.29
CA ASN A 359 2.95 4.52 19.99
C ASN A 359 3.27 4.10 21.43
N PHE A 360 2.29 3.57 22.17
CA PHE A 360 2.47 3.18 23.57
C PHE A 360 3.30 1.90 23.71
N PHE A 361 3.10 0.92 22.83
CA PHE A 361 3.83 -0.36 22.81
C PHE A 361 4.89 -0.41 21.70
N ALA A 362 5.46 0.74 21.33
CA ALA A 362 6.40 0.83 20.20
C ALA A 362 7.63 -0.06 20.38
N ARG A 363 8.15 -0.15 21.62
CA ARG A 363 9.34 -0.96 21.94
C ARG A 363 9.03 -2.44 21.75
N ASP A 364 7.88 -2.88 22.28
CA ASP A 364 7.46 -4.28 22.26
C ASP A 364 7.14 -4.72 20.82
N VAL A 365 6.39 -3.90 20.08
CA VAL A 365 6.07 -4.15 18.67
C VAL A 365 7.33 -4.24 17.82
N TYR A 366 8.28 -3.31 18.02
CA TYR A 366 9.55 -3.31 17.28
C TYR A 366 10.39 -4.53 17.64
N TYR A 367 10.51 -4.86 18.95
CA TYR A 367 11.23 -6.03 19.43
C TYR A 367 10.68 -7.34 18.88
N ILE A 368 9.39 -7.54 18.93
CA ILE A 368 8.72 -8.75 18.40
C ILE A 368 9.10 -8.97 16.92
N MET A 369 9.12 -7.89 16.14
CA MET A 369 9.41 -7.99 14.70
C MET A 369 10.90 -8.12 14.39
N TYR A 370 11.77 -7.37 15.11
CA TYR A 370 13.17 -7.19 14.71
C TYR A 370 14.20 -7.63 15.79
N GLY A 371 13.76 -7.92 17.01
CA GLY A 371 14.63 -8.33 18.12
C GLY A 371 15.35 -7.17 18.80
N ASN A 372 16.45 -7.49 19.48
CA ASN A 372 17.21 -6.52 20.29
C ASN A 372 18.16 -5.64 19.47
N SER A 373 18.40 -5.95 18.19
CA SER A 373 19.33 -5.18 17.38
C SER A 373 18.81 -3.75 17.18
N ASN A 374 19.59 -2.75 17.58
CA ASN A 374 19.25 -1.32 17.50
C ASN A 374 17.85 -0.97 18.04
N LEU A 375 17.41 -1.67 19.11
CA LEU A 375 16.06 -1.57 19.64
C LEU A 375 15.69 -0.13 20.06
N ASP A 376 16.59 0.62 20.66
CA ASP A 376 16.31 1.99 21.14
C ASP A 376 16.16 2.96 19.96
N LEU A 377 17.07 2.92 18.98
CA LEU A 377 16.97 3.72 17.76
C LEU A 377 15.73 3.33 16.96
N GLY A 378 15.49 2.03 16.78
CA GLY A 378 14.33 1.51 16.09
C GLY A 378 13.01 1.92 16.72
N THR A 379 12.91 1.84 18.05
CA THR A 379 11.73 2.27 18.83
C THR A 379 11.47 3.77 18.65
N SER A 380 12.49 4.60 18.75
CA SER A 380 12.35 6.05 18.66
C SER A 380 11.94 6.49 17.25
N LEU A 381 12.54 5.92 16.21
CA LEU A 381 12.16 6.17 14.82
C LEU A 381 10.77 5.61 14.50
N PHE A 382 10.39 4.46 15.09
CA PHE A 382 9.05 3.90 14.90
C PHE A 382 7.98 4.79 15.53
N LYS A 383 8.18 5.30 16.76
CA LYS A 383 7.26 6.28 17.39
C LYS A 383 7.08 7.51 16.52
N ALA A 384 8.16 8.07 15.98
CA ALA A 384 8.08 9.22 15.08
C ALA A 384 7.33 8.87 13.79
N SER A 385 7.59 7.69 13.20
CA SER A 385 6.97 7.25 11.95
C SER A 385 5.47 7.02 12.05
N ASN A 386 4.89 6.83 13.24
CA ASN A 386 3.45 6.70 13.45
C ASN A 386 2.67 7.97 13.04
N TYR A 387 3.24 9.15 13.24
CA TYR A 387 2.63 10.41 12.76
C TYR A 387 2.62 10.47 11.23
N TYR A 388 3.68 9.99 10.62
CA TYR A 388 3.77 9.82 9.18
C TYR A 388 2.74 8.79 8.66
N ALA A 389 2.56 7.65 9.33
CA ALA A 389 1.58 6.63 8.96
C ALA A 389 0.14 7.18 8.93
N PHE A 390 -0.20 8.12 9.83
CA PHE A 390 -1.49 8.80 9.81
C PHE A 390 -1.68 9.58 8.50
N THR A 391 -0.74 10.42 8.15
CA THR A 391 -0.84 11.28 6.96
C THR A 391 -0.79 10.47 5.66
N GLU A 392 0.06 9.46 5.59
CA GLU A 392 0.17 8.53 4.46
C GLU A 392 -1.07 7.65 4.25
N THR A 393 -1.91 7.51 5.27
CA THR A 393 -3.19 6.81 5.14
C THR A 393 -4.30 7.76 4.68
N VAL A 394 -4.39 8.95 5.26
CA VAL A 394 -5.50 9.89 5.02
C VAL A 394 -5.36 10.59 3.67
N LEU A 395 -4.16 10.99 3.27
CA LEU A 395 -3.92 11.75 2.03
C LEU A 395 -4.33 11.00 0.75
N PRO A 396 -3.96 9.72 0.54
CA PRO A 396 -4.40 8.95 -0.63
C PRO A 396 -5.92 8.73 -0.68
N ILE A 397 -6.57 8.59 0.47
CA ILE A 397 -8.02 8.43 0.56
C ILE A 397 -8.72 9.71 0.09
N LEU A 398 -8.28 10.88 0.58
CA LEU A 398 -8.80 12.16 0.13
C LEU A 398 -8.54 12.38 -1.36
N SER A 399 -7.34 12.04 -1.85
CA SER A 399 -7.02 12.09 -3.30
C SER A 399 -7.98 11.23 -4.12
N SER A 400 -8.29 10.02 -3.65
CA SER A 400 -9.24 9.10 -4.29
C SER A 400 -10.66 9.68 -4.32
N ILE A 401 -11.11 10.31 -3.22
CA ILE A 401 -12.38 11.02 -3.16
C ILE A 401 -12.42 12.15 -4.18
N MET A 402 -11.38 12.99 -4.26
CA MET A 402 -11.29 14.09 -5.22
C MET A 402 -11.39 13.61 -6.67
N ILE A 403 -10.72 12.49 -7.01
CA ILE A 403 -10.79 11.88 -8.35
C ILE A 403 -12.22 11.40 -8.64
N THR A 404 -12.85 10.72 -7.68
CA THR A 404 -14.20 10.20 -7.79
C THR A 404 -15.21 11.33 -8.04
N LEU A 405 -14.99 12.48 -7.40
CA LEU A 405 -15.78 13.70 -7.60
C LEU A 405 -15.43 14.49 -8.88
N ARG A 406 -14.66 13.90 -9.79
CA ARG A 406 -14.19 14.51 -11.06
C ARG A 406 -13.28 15.74 -10.87
N LEU A 407 -12.68 15.93 -9.69
CA LEU A 407 -11.76 17.01 -9.38
C LEU A 407 -10.30 16.58 -9.61
N LYS A 408 -10.01 15.98 -10.79
CA LYS A 408 -8.68 15.42 -11.12
C LYS A 408 -7.58 16.48 -11.13
N LYS A 409 -7.85 17.67 -11.68
CA LYS A 409 -6.87 18.76 -11.77
C LYS A 409 -6.46 19.24 -10.37
N GLU A 410 -7.45 19.47 -9.53
CA GLU A 410 -7.25 19.91 -8.15
C GLU A 410 -6.50 18.85 -7.33
N ALA A 411 -6.80 17.57 -7.55
CA ALA A 411 -6.07 16.47 -6.91
C ALA A 411 -4.59 16.45 -7.29
N ILE A 412 -4.28 16.56 -8.59
CA ILE A 412 -2.90 16.60 -9.10
C ILE A 412 -2.15 17.84 -8.58
N LEU A 413 -2.77 19.02 -8.65
CA LEU A 413 -2.14 20.26 -8.18
C LEU A 413 -1.83 20.23 -6.68
N THR A 414 -2.73 19.69 -5.86
CA THR A 414 -2.50 19.55 -4.41
C THR A 414 -1.38 18.55 -4.11
N LEU A 415 -1.29 17.44 -4.83
CA LEU A 415 -0.19 16.49 -4.66
C LEU A 415 1.15 17.05 -5.18
N LEU A 416 1.13 17.84 -6.26
CA LEU A 416 2.31 18.57 -6.72
C LEU A 416 2.78 19.59 -5.67
N MET A 417 1.85 20.33 -5.08
CA MET A 417 2.15 21.21 -3.94
C MET A 417 2.74 20.42 -2.76
N CYS A 418 2.18 19.26 -2.43
CA CYS A 418 2.70 18.37 -1.39
C CYS A 418 4.16 17.97 -1.67
N PHE A 419 4.46 17.56 -2.90
CA PHE A 419 5.82 17.23 -3.34
C PHE A 419 6.78 18.43 -3.21
N LEU A 420 6.39 19.60 -3.69
CA LEU A 420 7.22 20.80 -3.60
C LEU A 420 7.45 21.23 -2.14
N LEU A 421 6.41 21.23 -1.31
CA LEU A 421 6.53 21.51 0.13
C LEU A 421 7.46 20.51 0.83
N LYS A 422 7.33 19.21 0.49
CA LYS A 422 8.24 18.18 1.00
C LYS A 422 9.67 18.47 0.60
N LEU A 423 9.92 18.78 -0.68
CA LEU A 423 11.27 19.02 -1.19
C LEU A 423 11.91 20.26 -0.51
N VAL A 424 11.17 21.36 -0.40
CA VAL A 424 11.68 22.60 0.23
C VAL A 424 11.92 22.42 1.74
N SER A 425 10.99 21.77 2.45
CA SER A 425 11.11 21.59 3.90
C SER A 425 12.10 20.49 4.31
N PHE A 426 12.42 19.58 3.40
CA PHE A 426 13.30 18.43 3.67
C PHE A 426 14.70 18.85 4.11
N PHE A 427 15.35 19.71 3.35
CA PHE A 427 16.75 20.08 3.60
C PHE A 427 16.95 20.77 4.96
N PRO A 428 16.18 21.83 5.34
CA PRO A 428 16.33 22.43 6.66
C PRO A 428 15.93 21.46 7.78
N MET A 429 14.86 20.66 7.60
CA MET A 429 14.43 19.73 8.66
C MET A 429 15.44 18.59 8.88
N VAL A 430 16.04 18.04 7.83
CA VAL A 430 17.09 17.02 7.97
C VAL A 430 18.36 17.61 8.59
N LYS A 431 18.73 18.86 8.26
CA LYS A 431 19.89 19.52 8.85
C LYS A 431 19.78 19.66 10.38
N TYR A 432 18.59 19.98 10.91
CA TYR A 432 18.39 20.23 12.34
C TYR A 432 17.85 19.03 13.11
N LEU A 433 17.10 18.12 12.45
CA LEU A 433 16.42 16.99 13.08
C LEU A 433 16.94 15.63 12.62
N TRP A 434 17.94 15.60 11.74
CA TRP A 434 18.58 14.39 11.21
C TRP A 434 17.55 13.40 10.65
N ALA A 435 17.53 12.14 11.13
CA ALA A 435 16.60 11.12 10.69
C ALA A 435 15.13 11.50 10.91
N TYR A 436 14.81 12.20 11.99
CA TYR A 436 13.47 12.72 12.25
C TYR A 436 13.02 13.77 11.23
N GLY A 437 13.98 14.47 10.59
CA GLY A 437 13.71 15.42 9.51
C GLY A 437 13.00 14.79 8.31
N MET A 438 13.27 13.52 8.03
CA MET A 438 12.58 12.75 6.99
C MET A 438 11.07 12.62 7.29
N VAL A 439 10.73 12.34 8.54
CA VAL A 439 9.34 12.17 8.99
C VAL A 439 8.64 13.53 9.08
N THR A 440 9.25 14.50 9.76
CA THR A 440 8.62 15.79 10.03
C THR A 440 8.35 16.59 8.76
N SER A 441 9.26 16.57 7.78
CA SER A 441 9.03 17.21 6.48
C SER A 441 7.88 16.57 5.69
N THR A 442 7.74 15.26 5.75
CA THR A 442 6.62 14.56 5.10
C THR A 442 5.29 14.86 5.80
N CYS A 443 5.26 14.82 7.14
CA CYS A 443 4.08 15.18 7.91
C CYS A 443 3.65 16.61 7.63
N PHE A 444 4.58 17.57 7.61
CA PHE A 444 4.32 18.98 7.32
C PHE A 444 3.65 19.16 5.94
N ALA A 445 4.25 18.60 4.89
CA ALA A 445 3.71 18.70 3.54
C ALA A 445 2.33 18.02 3.41
N SER A 446 2.18 16.83 4.01
CA SER A 446 0.93 16.07 3.95
C SER A 446 -0.20 16.72 4.74
N VAL A 447 0.06 17.29 5.92
CA VAL A 447 -0.96 17.99 6.74
C VAL A 447 -1.50 19.22 6.00
N ILE A 448 -0.62 20.00 5.36
CA ILE A 448 -1.05 21.14 4.54
C ILE A 448 -1.93 20.64 3.39
N SER A 449 -1.53 19.58 2.69
CA SER A 449 -2.26 19.04 1.55
C SER A 449 -3.62 18.45 1.96
N ILE A 450 -3.70 17.74 3.09
CA ILE A 450 -4.96 17.27 3.69
C ILE A 450 -5.87 18.47 3.98
N THR A 451 -5.34 19.53 4.58
CA THR A 451 -6.11 20.74 4.89
C THR A 451 -6.66 21.40 3.63
N VAL A 452 -5.85 21.48 2.56
CA VAL A 452 -6.29 22.02 1.26
C VAL A 452 -7.44 21.18 0.69
N TYR A 453 -7.34 19.84 0.70
CA TYR A 453 -8.44 18.98 0.25
C TYR A 453 -9.73 19.19 1.05
N LEU A 454 -9.63 19.24 2.38
CA LEU A 454 -10.80 19.47 3.24
C LEU A 454 -11.45 20.83 2.97
N VAL A 455 -10.65 21.89 2.80
CA VAL A 455 -11.14 23.25 2.45
C VAL A 455 -11.81 23.24 1.08
N MET A 456 -11.22 22.58 0.07
CA MET A 456 -11.81 22.47 -1.26
C MET A 456 -13.15 21.72 -1.23
N LEU A 457 -13.25 20.59 -0.51
CA LEU A 457 -14.48 19.84 -0.35
C LEU A 457 -15.56 20.66 0.37
N ASN A 458 -15.18 21.40 1.41
CA ASN A 458 -16.11 22.30 2.10
C ASN A 458 -16.62 23.42 1.17
N ARG A 459 -15.72 24.11 0.45
CA ARG A 459 -16.09 25.23 -0.44
C ARG A 459 -16.94 24.79 -1.63
N ARG A 460 -16.67 23.62 -2.24
CA ARG A 460 -17.38 23.16 -3.45
C ARG A 460 -18.70 22.45 -3.17
N PHE A 461 -18.75 21.67 -2.09
CA PHE A 461 -19.90 20.80 -1.80
C PHE A 461 -20.58 21.12 -0.48
N GLY A 462 -20.13 22.14 0.26
CA GLY A 462 -20.71 22.53 1.54
C GLY A 462 -20.53 21.48 2.64
N ILE A 463 -19.50 20.62 2.56
CA ILE A 463 -19.27 19.54 3.53
C ILE A 463 -18.77 20.13 4.84
N SER A 464 -19.53 19.95 5.91
CA SER A 464 -19.12 20.36 7.25
C SER A 464 -18.43 19.22 7.99
N PHE A 465 -17.13 19.37 8.24
CA PHE A 465 -16.31 18.37 8.96
C PHE A 465 -16.43 18.45 10.48
N LYS A 466 -17.34 19.29 11.04
CA LYS A 466 -17.56 19.41 12.50
C LYS A 466 -17.90 18.06 13.14
N GLN A 467 -18.71 17.24 12.47
CA GLN A 467 -19.06 15.90 12.97
C GLN A 467 -17.88 14.95 12.93
N THR A 468 -17.06 14.99 11.86
CA THR A 468 -15.83 14.19 11.75
C THR A 468 -14.85 14.54 12.85
N PHE A 469 -14.69 15.83 13.18
CA PHE A 469 -13.85 16.27 14.29
C PHE A 469 -14.35 15.76 15.65
N LYS A 470 -15.68 15.77 15.90
CA LYS A 470 -16.27 15.19 17.11
C LYS A 470 -16.02 13.68 17.19
N VAL A 471 -16.17 12.96 16.08
CA VAL A 471 -15.87 11.52 16.00
C VAL A 471 -14.40 11.28 16.30
N ALA A 472 -13.49 12.04 15.70
CA ALA A 472 -12.05 11.92 15.96
C ALA A 472 -11.72 12.10 17.45
N LEU A 473 -12.30 13.13 18.09
CA LEU A 473 -12.11 13.39 19.53
C LEU A 473 -12.61 12.22 20.39
N LEU A 474 -13.81 11.69 20.12
CA LEU A 474 -14.34 10.54 20.85
C LEU A 474 -13.50 9.29 20.63
N VAL A 475 -13.01 9.05 19.40
CA VAL A 475 -12.11 7.94 19.10
C VAL A 475 -10.79 8.07 19.86
N ILE A 476 -10.21 9.28 19.94
CA ILE A 476 -9.02 9.54 20.75
C ILE A 476 -9.26 9.22 22.22
N ILE A 477 -10.37 9.67 22.80
CA ILE A 477 -10.73 9.38 24.19
C ILE A 477 -10.87 7.87 24.42
N CYS A 478 -11.61 7.16 23.56
CA CYS A 478 -11.75 5.70 23.64
C CYS A 478 -10.39 5.00 23.50
N SER A 479 -9.49 5.54 22.66
CA SER A 479 -8.14 5.00 22.47
C SER A 479 -7.26 5.19 23.71
N PHE A 480 -7.37 6.30 24.43
CA PHE A 480 -6.69 6.47 25.70
C PHE A 480 -7.21 5.48 26.75
N ILE A 481 -8.52 5.29 26.84
CA ILE A 481 -9.12 4.35 27.80
C ILE A 481 -8.67 2.91 27.52
N MET A 482 -8.60 2.48 26.25
CA MET A 482 -8.18 1.12 25.91
C MET A 482 -6.70 0.82 26.23
N ILE A 483 -5.83 1.83 26.25
CA ILE A 483 -4.40 1.64 26.55
C ILE A 483 -4.19 1.26 28.03
N VAL A 484 -5.03 1.74 28.94
CA VAL A 484 -4.89 1.50 30.38
C VAL A 484 -4.83 0.00 30.72
N PRO A 485 -5.81 -0.85 30.35
CA PRO A 485 -5.73 -2.28 30.63
C PRO A 485 -4.57 -2.97 29.89
N GLY A 486 -4.17 -2.48 28.71
CA GLY A 486 -2.98 -2.97 28.02
C GLY A 486 -1.71 -2.77 28.84
N ILE A 487 -1.50 -1.57 29.41
CA ILE A 487 -0.35 -1.28 30.29
C ILE A 487 -0.42 -2.11 31.57
N LEU A 488 -1.60 -2.30 32.16
CA LEU A 488 -1.74 -3.12 33.35
C LEU A 488 -1.33 -4.58 33.12
N ILE A 489 -1.78 -5.18 32.01
CA ILE A 489 -1.42 -6.54 31.63
C ILE A 489 0.08 -6.64 31.34
N HIS A 490 0.61 -5.68 30.58
CA HIS A 490 2.03 -5.61 30.27
C HIS A 490 2.91 -5.58 31.52
N ASN A 491 2.54 -4.76 32.51
CA ASN A 491 3.27 -4.66 33.78
C ASN A 491 3.09 -5.89 34.68
N LEU A 492 1.94 -6.57 34.61
CA LEU A 492 1.65 -7.75 35.39
C LEU A 492 2.44 -8.98 34.95
N PHE A 493 2.53 -9.21 33.63
CA PHE A 493 3.22 -10.38 33.08
C PHE A 493 4.70 -10.13 32.81
N GLY A 494 5.15 -8.89 32.74
CA GLY A 494 6.50 -8.48 32.43
C GLY A 494 6.92 -8.80 30.99
N PHE A 495 7.43 -7.83 30.28
CA PHE A 495 8.09 -8.07 28.97
C PHE A 495 9.58 -8.33 29.28
N GLY A 496 10.05 -9.57 29.08
CA GLY A 496 11.42 -9.95 29.44
C GLY A 496 12.45 -9.62 28.37
N TYR A 497 12.02 -9.45 27.12
CA TYR A 497 12.88 -9.33 25.93
C TYR A 497 13.87 -10.51 25.76
N ASP A 498 13.59 -11.63 26.44
CA ASP A 498 14.41 -12.85 26.40
C ASP A 498 13.84 -13.89 25.43
N SER A 499 12.51 -14.00 25.35
CA SER A 499 11.81 -14.96 24.50
C SER A 499 10.74 -14.28 23.66
N ARG A 500 11.00 -14.13 22.36
CA ARG A 500 10.03 -13.55 21.42
C ARG A 500 8.67 -14.27 21.44
N VAL A 501 8.64 -15.58 21.66
CA VAL A 501 7.38 -16.35 21.66
C VAL A 501 6.50 -15.96 22.82
N ILE A 502 7.07 -15.83 24.02
CA ILE A 502 6.33 -15.40 25.22
C ILE A 502 5.86 -13.96 25.05
N ASP A 503 6.72 -13.08 24.56
CA ASP A 503 6.39 -11.67 24.34
C ASP A 503 5.30 -11.49 23.28
N ILE A 504 5.28 -12.31 22.22
CA ILE A 504 4.18 -12.35 21.23
C ILE A 504 2.86 -12.73 21.91
N LEU A 505 2.85 -13.75 22.78
CA LEU A 505 1.63 -14.19 23.47
C LEU A 505 1.11 -13.11 24.42
N ILE A 506 2.00 -12.46 25.18
CA ILE A 506 1.64 -11.34 26.05
C ILE A 506 1.07 -10.19 25.23
N MET A 507 1.72 -9.81 24.12
CA MET A 507 1.24 -8.72 23.26
C MET A 507 -0.09 -9.06 22.59
N MET A 508 -0.30 -10.31 22.18
CA MET A 508 -1.61 -10.77 21.67
C MET A 508 -2.70 -10.63 22.74
N LEU A 509 -2.43 -11.03 23.98
CA LEU A 509 -3.36 -10.87 25.10
C LEU A 509 -3.68 -9.39 25.34
N CYS A 510 -2.65 -8.54 25.43
CA CYS A 510 -2.82 -7.08 25.55
C CYS A 510 -3.67 -6.54 24.39
N GLY A 511 -3.37 -6.93 23.14
CA GLY A 511 -4.10 -6.49 21.95
C GLY A 511 -5.57 -6.89 21.98
N ILE A 512 -5.87 -8.14 22.34
CA ILE A 512 -7.26 -8.64 22.42
C ILE A 512 -8.04 -7.84 23.47
N VAL A 513 -7.49 -7.67 24.67
CA VAL A 513 -8.16 -6.92 25.74
C VAL A 513 -8.36 -5.45 25.36
N MET A 514 -7.33 -4.81 24.78
CA MET A 514 -7.43 -3.42 24.32
C MET A 514 -8.53 -3.27 23.25
N VAL A 515 -8.62 -4.17 22.26
CA VAL A 515 -9.65 -4.14 21.22
C VAL A 515 -11.05 -4.32 21.83
N ILE A 516 -11.21 -5.25 22.77
CA ILE A 516 -12.51 -5.46 23.46
C ILE A 516 -12.91 -4.18 24.19
N VAL A 517 -12.01 -3.58 24.98
CA VAL A 517 -12.29 -2.34 25.72
C VAL A 517 -12.60 -1.19 24.76
N TYR A 518 -11.87 -1.07 23.65
CA TYR A 518 -12.16 -0.07 22.63
C TYR A 518 -13.56 -0.23 22.02
N ILE A 519 -13.94 -1.46 21.64
CA ILE A 519 -15.28 -1.74 21.11
C ILE A 519 -16.36 -1.40 22.13
N VAL A 520 -16.17 -1.78 23.40
CA VAL A 520 -17.13 -1.48 24.49
C VAL A 520 -17.25 0.03 24.70
N CYS A 521 -16.13 0.75 24.86
CA CYS A 521 -16.14 2.21 25.05
C CYS A 521 -16.76 2.93 23.84
N SER A 522 -16.38 2.54 22.62
CA SER A 522 -16.92 3.14 21.40
C SER A 522 -18.44 2.87 21.24
N TYR A 523 -18.92 1.71 21.70
CA TYR A 523 -20.34 1.39 21.73
C TYR A 523 -21.12 2.31 22.69
N PHE A 524 -20.61 2.58 23.88
CA PHE A 524 -21.21 3.54 24.82
C PHE A 524 -21.20 4.97 24.26
N CYS A 525 -20.20 5.32 23.44
CA CYS A 525 -20.15 6.60 22.73
C CYS A 525 -21.02 6.65 21.46
N TYR A 526 -21.81 5.61 21.17
CA TYR A 526 -22.67 5.49 19.96
C TYR A 526 -21.89 5.57 18.62
N LEU A 527 -20.58 5.36 18.63
CA LEU A 527 -19.75 5.44 17.41
C LEU A 527 -20.11 4.35 16.38
N PRO A 528 -20.21 3.04 16.72
CA PRO A 528 -20.56 2.00 15.74
C PRO A 528 -21.96 2.20 15.15
N GLN A 529 -22.90 2.71 15.93
CA GLN A 529 -24.25 3.03 15.45
C GLN A 529 -24.24 4.17 14.43
N ALA A 530 -23.46 5.22 14.69
CA ALA A 530 -23.34 6.37 13.80
C ALA A 530 -22.58 6.04 12.52
N LEU A 531 -21.57 5.15 12.57
CA LEU A 531 -20.70 4.81 11.45
C LEU A 531 -21.26 3.70 10.57
N PHE A 532 -21.77 2.63 11.17
CA PHE A 532 -22.15 1.41 10.48
C PHE A 532 -23.67 1.17 10.44
N GLY A 533 -24.46 2.04 11.10
CA GLY A 533 -25.91 1.91 11.14
C GLY A 533 -26.42 0.71 11.96
N PHE A 534 -25.58 0.11 12.81
CA PHE A 534 -25.98 -1.01 13.66
C PHE A 534 -27.08 -0.58 14.65
N LYS A 535 -28.23 -1.28 14.61
CA LYS A 535 -29.27 -1.12 15.62
C LYS A 535 -28.94 -1.96 16.86
N LYS A 536 -29.41 -1.53 18.03
CA LYS A 536 -29.23 -2.30 19.28
C LYS A 536 -29.70 -3.77 19.18
N SER A 537 -30.71 -4.03 18.34
CA SER A 537 -31.24 -5.37 18.05
C SER A 537 -30.25 -6.27 17.31
N ASP A 538 -29.39 -5.71 16.45
CA ASP A 538 -28.49 -6.50 15.61
C ASP A 538 -27.30 -7.04 16.42
N ILE A 539 -26.85 -6.30 17.42
CA ILE A 539 -25.79 -6.72 18.34
C ILE A 539 -26.29 -7.82 19.28
N LYS A 540 -27.54 -7.72 19.80
CA LYS A 540 -28.14 -8.82 20.58
C LYS A 540 -28.24 -10.11 19.76
N ARG A 541 -28.56 -10.02 18.46
CA ARG A 541 -28.58 -11.18 17.55
C ARG A 541 -27.19 -11.76 17.29
N LEU A 542 -26.15 -10.92 17.13
CA LEU A 542 -24.77 -11.37 16.96
C LEU A 542 -24.24 -12.07 18.22
N ILE A 543 -24.45 -11.48 19.41
CA ILE A 543 -24.04 -12.10 20.67
C ILE A 543 -24.76 -13.46 20.85
N HIS A 544 -26.05 -13.53 20.56
CA HIS A 544 -26.81 -14.80 20.67
C HIS A 544 -26.39 -15.86 19.65
N LYS A 545 -25.76 -15.46 18.54
CA LYS A 545 -25.23 -16.36 17.48
C LYS A 545 -23.81 -16.85 17.76
N VAL A 546 -23.04 -16.13 18.55
CA VAL A 546 -21.65 -16.48 18.93
C VAL A 546 -21.65 -17.35 20.19
N PHE A 547 -22.65 -17.21 21.06
CA PHE A 547 -22.80 -17.99 22.30
C PHE A 547 -23.83 -19.13 22.21
N LYS A 548 -24.27 -19.50 21.01
CA LYS A 548 -24.90 -20.76 20.63
C LYS A 548 -23.97 -21.58 19.75
#